data_f832acd753aff04fa249f51dacda2604
#
_entry.id   f832acd753aff04fa249f51dacda2604
#
_cell.length_a   1.000
_cell.length_b   1.000
_cell.length_c   1.000
_cell.angle_alpha   90.00
_cell.angle_beta   90.00
_cell.angle_gamma   90.00
#
_symmetry.space_group_name_H-M   'P 1'
#
loop_
_entity.id
_entity.type
_entity.pdbx_description
1 polymer ?
#
loop_
_entity_poly.entity_id
_entity_poly.type
_entity_poly.pdbx_seq_one_letter_code
_entity_poly.pdbx_strand_id
1 'polypeptide(L)'
;MRYHCNLESSESYFGKLCSTHTTADKVKTLMNARAVGMDVCSGGIIGMGESESDRIDLALQLRALNVLSIPVNILSPIAGTALEHQPLLSDEEILRSVALFRLINPKAQLRFAGGRARLSREVQKAALECGINAAIAGDMLTTKGSAIDADRELVSVVGYQTQDIKTFDEAHLWHPYASATLPPPVNVAAGGHGARIVLEDGRELIDGTSSWWCAAFGYNRPEIVEAIQIQASKLTHVMFAGFTHQPAVELGKRLTRLLPEKLTKIFYADSGSVAVEVAMKLAVQYQLAKGRKTRTNFATIRKGYHGDTWNAMGVCDPVAGMHGFFSGALQKRIFIDEPSSVFGGQWNPGDIEELERVFEALQDEICALILEPIVQGASAMRFYHPQFLREARRLCEKYDILLIVDEIATGFGRTGKRFACDWAEIVPDIMTLGKALTGGAVTLSAVCTSNAVADTVSCHAPNALMHGPTFMANPIACAAAVAAMNVYMSEDWEAKVRRIESELKKGLEPLRKVAGVKDVRVLGAIGVVETERAADNRILAAQFVKEGIWVRPFGNIFYVMPPFVIEPDELQTLIVGFVKVTRNWVEEKI
;
A
#
# COMPACT_ATOMS: atom_id res chain seq x y z
N MET A 1 -15.26 -13.05 4.68
CA MET A 1 -15.29 -14.55 4.64
C MET A 1 -16.66 -15.01 4.14
N ARG A 2 -16.74 -16.06 3.30
CA ARG A 2 -18.01 -16.57 2.76
C ARG A 2 -18.31 -17.96 3.32
N TYR A 3 -19.52 -18.15 3.87
CA TYR A 3 -19.99 -19.42 4.38
C TYR A 3 -20.88 -20.12 3.33
N HIS A 4 -20.64 -21.39 3.09
CA HIS A 4 -21.39 -22.20 2.13
C HIS A 4 -22.21 -23.27 2.84
N CYS A 5 -23.53 -23.27 2.60
CA CYS A 5 -24.44 -24.30 3.06
C CYS A 5 -25.65 -24.36 2.10
N ASN A 6 -25.74 -25.42 1.27
CA ASN A 6 -26.86 -25.59 0.36
C ASN A 6 -28.15 -25.93 1.10
N LEU A 7 -29.28 -25.40 0.64
CA LEU A 7 -30.61 -25.90 1.01
C LEU A 7 -30.94 -27.25 0.39
N GLU A 8 -30.28 -27.58 -0.69
CA GLU A 8 -30.37 -28.79 -1.53
C GLU A 8 -31.64 -28.89 -2.35
N SER A 9 -32.84 -28.74 -1.79
CA SER A 9 -34.13 -28.77 -2.46
C SER A 9 -35.17 -27.89 -1.75
N SER A 10 -36.41 -27.89 -2.23
CA SER A 10 -37.54 -27.25 -1.55
C SER A 10 -37.76 -27.81 -0.15
N GLU A 11 -38.37 -27.05 0.75
CA GLU A 11 -38.73 -27.51 2.10
C GLU A 11 -39.67 -28.73 2.04
N SER A 12 -40.63 -28.73 1.08
CA SER A 12 -41.59 -29.84 0.88
C SER A 12 -40.93 -31.14 0.44
N TYR A 13 -39.84 -31.05 -0.34
CA TYR A 13 -39.15 -32.24 -0.87
C TYR A 13 -37.97 -32.67 0.00
N PHE A 14 -37.34 -31.78 0.73
CA PHE A 14 -36.14 -32.05 1.51
C PHE A 14 -36.29 -33.22 2.51
N GLY A 15 -37.45 -33.34 3.14
CA GLY A 15 -37.74 -34.45 4.07
C GLY A 15 -37.70 -35.84 3.46
N LYS A 16 -37.79 -35.96 2.12
CA LYS A 16 -37.62 -37.24 1.40
C LYS A 16 -36.14 -37.57 1.16
N LEU A 17 -35.27 -36.56 1.20
CA LEU A 17 -33.84 -36.69 0.94
C LEU A 17 -33.02 -36.83 2.22
N CYS A 18 -33.46 -36.25 3.32
CA CYS A 18 -32.71 -36.16 4.54
C CYS A 18 -33.59 -36.39 5.77
N SER A 19 -33.20 -37.32 6.63
CA SER A 19 -33.89 -37.67 7.88
C SER A 19 -33.19 -37.13 9.13
N THR A 20 -31.99 -36.57 9.01
CA THR A 20 -31.14 -36.16 10.16
C THR A 20 -31.31 -34.73 10.58
N HIS A 21 -31.77 -33.84 9.70
CA HIS A 21 -32.00 -32.44 9.94
C HIS A 21 -33.01 -31.87 8.94
N THR A 22 -33.48 -30.65 9.19
CA THR A 22 -34.53 -30.01 8.40
C THR A 22 -33.98 -28.83 7.57
N THR A 23 -34.77 -28.38 6.59
CA THR A 23 -34.48 -27.13 5.86
C THR A 23 -34.40 -25.92 6.83
N ALA A 24 -35.24 -25.91 7.87
CA ALA A 24 -35.21 -24.87 8.91
C ALA A 24 -33.87 -24.80 9.64
N ASP A 25 -33.23 -25.93 9.93
CA ASP A 25 -31.90 -25.95 10.55
C ASP A 25 -30.83 -25.34 9.65
N LYS A 26 -30.90 -25.62 8.34
CA LYS A 26 -30.01 -25.02 7.34
C LYS A 26 -30.22 -23.52 7.22
N VAL A 27 -31.47 -23.06 7.16
CA VAL A 27 -31.82 -21.64 7.14
C VAL A 27 -31.29 -20.92 8.38
N LYS A 28 -31.50 -21.50 9.57
CA LYS A 28 -30.96 -20.96 10.82
C LYS A 28 -29.44 -20.82 10.78
N THR A 29 -28.75 -21.81 10.22
CA THR A 29 -27.29 -21.78 10.07
C THR A 29 -26.84 -20.65 9.14
N LEU A 30 -27.52 -20.46 7.99
CA LEU A 30 -27.23 -19.35 7.06
C LEU A 30 -27.46 -18.00 7.72
N MET A 31 -28.55 -17.86 8.48
CA MET A 31 -28.85 -16.61 9.21
C MET A 31 -27.82 -16.31 10.31
N ASN A 32 -27.37 -17.32 11.04
CA ASN A 32 -26.33 -17.17 12.07
C ASN A 32 -24.99 -16.74 11.44
N ALA A 33 -24.60 -17.36 10.31
CA ALA A 33 -23.39 -16.96 9.58
C ALA A 33 -23.46 -15.48 9.14
N ARG A 34 -24.62 -15.05 8.65
CA ARG A 34 -24.83 -13.66 8.25
C ARG A 34 -24.81 -12.70 9.44
N ALA A 35 -25.37 -13.09 10.57
CA ALA A 35 -25.38 -12.27 11.79
C ALA A 35 -23.99 -11.95 12.32
N VAL A 36 -23.00 -12.81 12.05
CA VAL A 36 -21.58 -12.56 12.38
C VAL A 36 -20.77 -11.94 11.22
N GLY A 37 -21.48 -11.34 10.23
CA GLY A 37 -20.85 -10.60 9.14
C GLY A 37 -20.27 -11.45 7.99
N MET A 38 -20.61 -12.73 7.91
CA MET A 38 -20.18 -13.57 6.78
C MET A 38 -21.12 -13.44 5.59
N ASP A 39 -20.57 -13.37 4.38
CA ASP A 39 -21.34 -13.63 3.16
C ASP A 39 -21.85 -15.04 3.14
N VAL A 40 -23.06 -15.26 2.60
CA VAL A 40 -23.64 -16.60 2.47
C VAL A 40 -23.77 -17.02 1.02
N CYS A 41 -23.47 -18.29 0.79
CA CYS A 41 -23.64 -18.97 -0.47
C CYS A 41 -24.53 -20.20 -0.22
N SER A 42 -25.63 -20.31 -0.96
CA SER A 42 -26.57 -21.41 -0.83
C SER A 42 -27.27 -21.67 -2.15
N GLY A 43 -27.52 -22.91 -2.45
CA GLY A 43 -28.20 -23.37 -3.65
C GLY A 43 -28.79 -24.76 -3.44
N GLY A 44 -28.85 -25.54 -4.50
CA GLY A 44 -29.38 -26.89 -4.44
C GLY A 44 -28.84 -27.82 -5.51
N ILE A 45 -29.32 -29.03 -5.49
CA ILE A 45 -29.07 -30.04 -6.51
C ILE A 45 -30.39 -30.29 -7.25
N ILE A 46 -30.39 -30.11 -8.56
CA ILE A 46 -31.55 -30.45 -9.41
C ILE A 46 -31.42 -31.87 -10.00
N GLY A 47 -32.53 -32.56 -10.09
CA GLY A 47 -32.60 -33.92 -10.65
C GLY A 47 -32.58 -35.03 -9.62
N MET A 48 -32.81 -34.73 -8.34
CA MET A 48 -32.89 -35.75 -7.27
C MET A 48 -34.28 -36.42 -7.17
N GLY A 49 -35.19 -36.14 -8.12
CA GLY A 49 -36.58 -36.64 -8.16
C GLY A 49 -37.62 -35.61 -7.69
N GLU A 50 -37.18 -34.40 -7.42
CA GLU A 50 -38.02 -33.22 -7.16
C GLU A 50 -38.78 -32.79 -8.41
N SER A 51 -39.94 -32.17 -8.24
CA SER A 51 -40.73 -31.58 -9.32
C SER A 51 -40.23 -30.22 -9.76
N GLU A 52 -40.71 -29.70 -10.90
CA GLU A 52 -40.43 -28.32 -11.32
C GLU A 52 -40.93 -27.33 -10.30
N SER A 53 -42.08 -27.57 -9.64
CA SER A 53 -42.59 -26.71 -8.55
C SER A 53 -41.62 -26.67 -7.37
N ASP A 54 -41.01 -27.78 -6.99
CA ASP A 54 -40.01 -27.82 -5.92
C ASP A 54 -38.78 -26.97 -6.28
N ARG A 55 -38.36 -26.97 -7.55
CA ARG A 55 -37.23 -26.12 -8.02
C ARG A 55 -37.57 -24.61 -7.97
N ILE A 56 -38.83 -24.27 -8.31
CA ILE A 56 -39.33 -22.90 -8.17
C ILE A 56 -39.36 -22.49 -6.69
N ASP A 57 -39.88 -23.32 -5.81
CA ASP A 57 -39.96 -23.05 -4.38
C ASP A 57 -38.57 -22.87 -3.76
N LEU A 58 -37.59 -23.69 -4.15
CA LEU A 58 -36.19 -23.50 -3.75
C LEU A 58 -35.67 -22.11 -4.20
N ALA A 59 -35.92 -21.75 -5.46
CA ALA A 59 -35.47 -20.45 -5.98
C ALA A 59 -36.12 -19.27 -5.25
N LEU A 60 -37.40 -19.36 -4.90
CA LEU A 60 -38.13 -18.35 -4.09
C LEU A 60 -37.59 -18.28 -2.65
N GLN A 61 -37.27 -19.43 -2.04
CA GLN A 61 -36.67 -19.48 -0.71
C GLN A 61 -35.29 -18.80 -0.68
N LEU A 62 -34.43 -19.04 -1.67
CA LEU A 62 -33.13 -18.39 -1.81
C LEU A 62 -33.26 -16.88 -2.00
N ARG A 63 -34.29 -16.44 -2.74
CA ARG A 63 -34.62 -15.02 -2.89
C ARG A 63 -35.08 -14.40 -1.58
N ALA A 64 -35.98 -15.04 -0.85
CA ALA A 64 -36.45 -14.57 0.45
C ALA A 64 -35.33 -14.43 1.47
N LEU A 65 -34.36 -15.34 1.41
CA LEU A 65 -33.14 -15.31 2.22
C LEU A 65 -32.09 -14.30 1.70
N ASN A 66 -32.36 -13.57 0.61
CA ASN A 66 -31.44 -12.64 -0.04
C ASN A 66 -30.05 -13.27 -0.31
N VAL A 67 -30.02 -14.50 -0.82
CA VAL A 67 -28.79 -15.17 -1.19
C VAL A 67 -28.31 -14.66 -2.54
N LEU A 68 -27.14 -14.03 -2.58
CA LEU A 68 -26.57 -13.46 -3.80
C LEU A 68 -25.61 -14.40 -4.53
N SER A 69 -25.27 -15.57 -3.98
CA SER A 69 -24.39 -16.56 -4.59
C SER A 69 -25.06 -17.93 -4.55
N ILE A 70 -25.59 -18.34 -5.70
CA ILE A 70 -26.42 -19.53 -5.83
C ILE A 70 -25.76 -20.56 -6.74
N PRO A 71 -25.12 -21.62 -6.19
CA PRO A 71 -24.66 -22.74 -7.00
C PRO A 71 -25.84 -23.60 -7.45
N VAL A 72 -25.89 -23.87 -8.74
CA VAL A 72 -26.80 -24.83 -9.36
C VAL A 72 -25.99 -26.11 -9.62
N ASN A 73 -26.23 -27.12 -8.80
CA ASN A 73 -25.65 -28.47 -8.99
C ASN A 73 -26.64 -29.33 -9.76
N ILE A 74 -26.13 -30.20 -10.63
CA ILE A 74 -26.91 -31.13 -11.42
C ILE A 74 -26.57 -32.52 -10.91
N LEU A 75 -27.58 -33.33 -10.59
CA LEU A 75 -27.34 -34.68 -10.10
C LEU A 75 -26.47 -35.49 -11.08
N SER A 76 -25.41 -36.06 -10.56
CA SER A 76 -24.62 -37.11 -11.17
C SER A 76 -24.77 -38.35 -10.30
N PRO A 77 -25.59 -39.35 -10.67
CA PRO A 77 -25.77 -40.56 -9.87
C PRO A 77 -24.45 -41.27 -9.62
N ILE A 78 -24.24 -41.72 -8.40
CA ILE A 78 -23.03 -42.45 -7.98
C ILE A 78 -23.45 -43.84 -7.55
N ALA A 79 -22.76 -44.85 -8.07
CA ALA A 79 -23.01 -46.27 -7.73
C ALA A 79 -22.91 -46.49 -6.21
N GLY A 80 -23.81 -47.31 -5.66
CA GLY A 80 -23.92 -47.59 -4.23
C GLY A 80 -24.63 -46.52 -3.39
N THR A 81 -25.15 -45.44 -4.00
CA THR A 81 -25.96 -44.43 -3.31
C THR A 81 -27.46 -44.63 -3.52
N ALA A 82 -28.28 -44.01 -2.65
CA ALA A 82 -29.75 -44.11 -2.78
C ALA A 82 -30.30 -43.51 -4.09
N LEU A 83 -29.53 -42.66 -4.77
CA LEU A 83 -29.91 -42.04 -6.05
C LEU A 83 -29.19 -42.66 -7.26
N GLU A 84 -28.56 -43.81 -7.12
CA GLU A 84 -27.83 -44.50 -8.20
C GLU A 84 -28.66 -44.67 -9.47
N HIS A 85 -29.95 -44.99 -9.30
CA HIS A 85 -30.87 -45.28 -10.42
C HIS A 85 -31.83 -44.10 -10.72
N GLN A 86 -31.58 -42.93 -10.16
CA GLN A 86 -32.40 -41.74 -10.41
C GLN A 86 -32.30 -41.32 -11.87
N PRO A 87 -33.42 -41.19 -12.61
CA PRO A 87 -33.39 -40.69 -13.98
C PRO A 87 -32.78 -39.31 -14.08
N LEU A 88 -31.94 -39.12 -15.08
CA LEU A 88 -31.32 -37.84 -15.32
C LEU A 88 -32.30 -36.83 -15.89
N LEU A 89 -32.22 -35.57 -15.48
CA LEU A 89 -32.93 -34.47 -16.16
C LEU A 89 -32.43 -34.34 -17.60
N SER A 90 -33.38 -34.05 -18.50
CA SER A 90 -33.07 -33.67 -19.87
C SER A 90 -32.36 -32.30 -19.91
N ASP A 91 -31.64 -32.05 -20.98
CA ASP A 91 -30.97 -30.75 -21.20
C ASP A 91 -31.97 -29.58 -21.18
N GLU A 92 -33.19 -29.81 -21.74
CA GLU A 92 -34.26 -28.81 -21.72
C GLU A 92 -34.75 -28.49 -20.30
N GLU A 93 -34.93 -29.47 -19.44
CA GLU A 93 -35.34 -29.27 -18.04
C GLU A 93 -34.28 -28.56 -17.23
N ILE A 94 -32.99 -28.84 -17.51
CA ILE A 94 -31.86 -28.14 -16.88
C ILE A 94 -31.86 -26.66 -17.30
N LEU A 95 -31.95 -26.38 -18.61
CA LEU A 95 -31.97 -25.00 -19.12
C LEU A 95 -33.18 -24.24 -18.61
N ARG A 96 -34.36 -24.88 -18.56
CA ARG A 96 -35.58 -24.27 -17.98
C ARG A 96 -35.38 -23.94 -16.49
N SER A 97 -34.78 -24.85 -15.73
CA SER A 97 -34.47 -24.59 -14.32
C SER A 97 -33.52 -23.42 -14.14
N VAL A 98 -32.47 -23.34 -14.95
CA VAL A 98 -31.54 -22.20 -14.94
C VAL A 98 -32.26 -20.87 -15.23
N ALA A 99 -33.11 -20.83 -16.26
CA ALA A 99 -33.86 -19.67 -16.62
C ALA A 99 -34.84 -19.21 -15.50
N LEU A 100 -35.53 -20.17 -14.86
CA LEU A 100 -36.42 -19.92 -13.72
C LEU A 100 -35.64 -19.36 -12.52
N PHE A 101 -34.49 -19.94 -12.17
CA PHE A 101 -33.64 -19.43 -11.11
C PHE A 101 -33.18 -18.00 -11.40
N ARG A 102 -32.82 -17.66 -12.64
CA ARG A 102 -32.44 -16.32 -13.07
C ARG A 102 -33.58 -15.33 -12.97
N LEU A 103 -34.76 -15.67 -13.47
CA LEU A 103 -35.94 -14.78 -13.41
C LEU A 103 -36.34 -14.48 -11.96
N ILE A 104 -36.30 -15.50 -11.10
CA ILE A 104 -36.65 -15.35 -9.68
C ILE A 104 -35.54 -14.59 -8.93
N ASN A 105 -34.26 -14.80 -9.24
CA ASN A 105 -33.11 -14.20 -8.58
C ASN A 105 -32.28 -13.34 -9.54
N PRO A 106 -32.78 -12.21 -10.05
CA PRO A 106 -32.16 -11.44 -11.13
C PRO A 106 -30.80 -10.84 -10.77
N LYS A 107 -30.56 -10.60 -9.48
CA LYS A 107 -29.30 -10.00 -8.98
C LYS A 107 -28.26 -11.03 -8.51
N ALA A 108 -28.63 -12.32 -8.44
CA ALA A 108 -27.74 -13.34 -7.91
C ALA A 108 -26.65 -13.74 -8.91
N GLN A 109 -25.51 -14.14 -8.37
CA GLN A 109 -24.52 -14.91 -9.11
C GLN A 109 -24.98 -16.37 -9.18
N LEU A 110 -25.62 -16.77 -10.29
CA LEU A 110 -25.96 -18.16 -10.56
C LEU A 110 -24.73 -18.88 -11.08
N ARG A 111 -24.27 -19.87 -10.35
CA ARG A 111 -23.02 -20.56 -10.66
C ARG A 111 -23.23 -21.97 -11.13
N PHE A 112 -22.59 -22.33 -12.23
CA PHE A 112 -22.37 -23.74 -12.51
C PHE A 112 -21.50 -24.35 -11.41
N ALA A 113 -21.96 -25.48 -10.88
CA ALA A 113 -21.26 -26.20 -9.83
C ALA A 113 -21.19 -27.72 -10.17
N GLY A 114 -21.47 -28.62 -9.23
CA GLY A 114 -21.39 -30.08 -9.46
C GLY A 114 -22.25 -30.55 -10.63
N GLY A 115 -21.78 -31.60 -11.33
CA GLY A 115 -22.50 -32.29 -12.38
C GLY A 115 -22.50 -31.65 -13.77
N ARG A 116 -21.95 -30.41 -13.92
CA ARG A 116 -21.94 -29.76 -15.24
C ARG A 116 -21.06 -30.45 -16.29
N ALA A 117 -20.08 -31.26 -15.87
CA ALA A 117 -19.19 -31.99 -16.79
C ALA A 117 -19.91 -33.02 -17.65
N ARG A 118 -21.15 -33.42 -17.29
CA ARG A 118 -22.00 -34.31 -18.11
C ARG A 118 -22.71 -33.59 -19.26
N LEU A 119 -22.77 -32.26 -19.23
CA LEU A 119 -23.43 -31.46 -20.26
C LEU A 119 -22.52 -31.24 -21.46
N SER A 120 -23.12 -31.28 -22.66
CA SER A 120 -22.40 -30.89 -23.87
C SER A 120 -21.98 -29.44 -23.82
N ARG A 121 -21.00 -29.06 -24.64
CA ARG A 121 -20.52 -27.68 -24.74
C ARG A 121 -21.66 -26.73 -25.19
N GLU A 122 -22.52 -27.18 -26.07
CA GLU A 122 -23.68 -26.45 -26.57
C GLU A 122 -24.68 -26.15 -25.45
N VAL A 123 -24.97 -27.12 -24.60
CA VAL A 123 -25.87 -26.95 -23.44
C VAL A 123 -25.25 -26.07 -22.39
N GLN A 124 -23.96 -26.19 -22.13
CA GLN A 124 -23.26 -25.28 -21.21
C GLN A 124 -23.30 -23.82 -21.74
N LYS A 125 -23.12 -23.63 -23.06
CA LYS A 125 -23.26 -22.35 -23.73
C LYS A 125 -24.68 -21.78 -23.56
N ALA A 126 -25.71 -22.57 -23.89
CA ALA A 126 -27.10 -22.15 -23.74
C ALA A 126 -27.46 -21.78 -22.28
N ALA A 127 -26.90 -22.50 -21.30
CA ALA A 127 -27.12 -22.16 -19.89
C ALA A 127 -26.48 -20.83 -19.48
N LEU A 128 -25.32 -20.50 -20.02
CA LEU A 128 -24.72 -19.17 -19.85
C LEU A 128 -25.61 -18.08 -20.50
N GLU A 129 -26.10 -18.31 -21.70
CA GLU A 129 -26.98 -17.38 -22.42
C GLU A 129 -28.32 -17.17 -21.72
N CYS A 130 -28.88 -18.20 -21.04
CA CYS A 130 -30.17 -18.11 -20.36
C CYS A 130 -30.10 -17.74 -18.86
N GLY A 131 -28.90 -17.66 -18.25
CA GLY A 131 -28.91 -17.20 -16.86
C GLY A 131 -27.70 -17.46 -16.00
N ILE A 132 -26.89 -18.46 -16.27
CA ILE A 132 -25.63 -18.67 -15.54
C ILE A 132 -24.67 -17.51 -15.84
N ASN A 133 -24.11 -16.92 -14.81
CA ASN A 133 -23.15 -15.82 -14.93
C ASN A 133 -21.90 -16.00 -14.05
N ALA A 134 -21.70 -17.20 -13.53
CA ALA A 134 -20.51 -17.60 -12.78
C ALA A 134 -20.29 -19.11 -12.92
N ALA A 135 -19.08 -19.57 -12.64
CA ALA A 135 -18.76 -21.00 -12.64
C ALA A 135 -17.74 -21.31 -11.53
N ILE A 136 -17.74 -22.54 -11.04
CA ILE A 136 -16.65 -23.07 -10.23
C ILE A 136 -15.72 -23.78 -11.20
N ALA A 137 -14.47 -23.28 -11.31
CA ALA A 137 -13.43 -23.85 -12.16
C ALA A 137 -12.47 -24.72 -11.33
N GLY A 138 -11.82 -25.68 -11.97
CA GLY A 138 -10.90 -26.61 -11.32
C GLY A 138 -11.60 -27.82 -10.65
N ASP A 139 -10.80 -28.69 -10.05
CA ASP A 139 -11.30 -29.90 -9.40
C ASP A 139 -12.05 -29.59 -8.10
N MET A 140 -13.15 -30.26 -7.87
CA MET A 140 -13.95 -30.22 -6.66
C MET A 140 -13.68 -31.44 -5.78
N LEU A 141 -13.96 -31.34 -4.48
CA LEU A 141 -13.66 -32.40 -3.50
C LEU A 141 -14.19 -33.78 -3.89
N THR A 142 -15.29 -33.87 -4.65
CA THR A 142 -15.98 -35.14 -4.98
C THR A 142 -16.15 -35.39 -6.47
N THR A 143 -15.84 -34.43 -7.34
CA THR A 143 -16.03 -34.56 -8.78
C THR A 143 -14.91 -33.85 -9.56
N LYS A 144 -14.51 -34.44 -10.69
CA LYS A 144 -13.66 -33.79 -11.66
C LYS A 144 -14.31 -32.46 -12.13
N GLY A 145 -13.61 -31.37 -12.01
CA GLY A 145 -14.03 -30.06 -12.52
C GLY A 145 -13.68 -29.89 -14.00
N SER A 146 -13.86 -28.67 -14.50
CA SER A 146 -13.44 -28.29 -15.85
C SER A 146 -12.08 -27.61 -15.83
N ALA A 147 -11.34 -27.74 -16.93
CA ALA A 147 -10.11 -27.01 -17.14
C ALA A 147 -10.42 -25.50 -17.23
N ILE A 148 -9.64 -24.68 -16.53
CA ILE A 148 -9.81 -23.22 -16.49
C ILE A 148 -9.82 -22.60 -17.88
N ASP A 149 -8.94 -23.06 -18.77
CA ASP A 149 -8.85 -22.53 -20.14
C ASP A 149 -10.08 -22.89 -20.99
N ALA A 150 -10.67 -24.05 -20.79
CA ALA A 150 -11.92 -24.45 -21.47
C ALA A 150 -13.10 -23.58 -21.00
N ASP A 151 -13.13 -23.21 -19.72
CA ASP A 151 -14.15 -22.31 -19.19
C ASP A 151 -13.97 -20.88 -19.70
N ARG A 152 -12.74 -20.37 -19.77
CA ARG A 152 -12.43 -19.07 -20.38
C ARG A 152 -12.86 -19.00 -21.83
N GLU A 153 -12.56 -20.03 -22.60
CA GLU A 153 -12.97 -20.12 -24.00
C GLU A 153 -14.50 -20.15 -24.15
N LEU A 154 -15.20 -20.94 -23.33
CA LEU A 154 -16.67 -21.03 -23.35
C LEU A 154 -17.30 -19.67 -23.02
N VAL A 155 -16.81 -18.98 -21.99
CA VAL A 155 -17.27 -17.67 -21.55
C VAL A 155 -17.04 -16.61 -22.65
N SER A 156 -15.90 -16.64 -23.32
CA SER A 156 -15.56 -15.77 -24.45
C SER A 156 -16.47 -15.98 -25.66
N VAL A 157 -16.80 -17.25 -26.00
CA VAL A 157 -17.70 -17.58 -27.12
C VAL A 157 -19.12 -17.06 -26.90
N VAL A 158 -19.57 -16.97 -25.65
CA VAL A 158 -20.88 -16.39 -25.29
C VAL A 158 -20.86 -14.86 -25.28
N GLY A 159 -19.69 -14.23 -25.47
CA GLY A 159 -19.54 -12.78 -25.45
C GLY A 159 -19.46 -12.18 -24.04
N TYR A 160 -19.35 -13.00 -23.01
CA TYR A 160 -19.07 -12.51 -21.67
C TYR A 160 -17.59 -12.16 -21.55
N GLN A 161 -17.31 -11.01 -20.99
CA GLN A 161 -15.97 -10.66 -20.54
C GLN A 161 -15.77 -11.22 -19.13
N THR A 162 -14.79 -12.08 -18.94
CA THR A 162 -14.28 -12.33 -17.61
C THR A 162 -13.71 -10.98 -17.12
N GLN A 163 -14.21 -10.47 -16.01
CA GLN A 163 -13.54 -9.37 -15.33
C GLN A 163 -12.24 -9.93 -14.71
N ASP A 164 -11.26 -10.15 -15.56
CA ASP A 164 -9.90 -10.40 -15.11
C ASP A 164 -9.35 -9.03 -14.71
N ILE A 165 -9.23 -8.81 -13.40
CA ILE A 165 -8.68 -7.59 -12.80
C ILE A 165 -7.39 -7.21 -13.51
N LYS A 166 -6.51 -8.18 -13.77
CA LYS A 166 -5.22 -7.97 -14.40
C LYS A 166 -5.33 -7.51 -15.85
N THR A 167 -6.20 -8.09 -16.63
CA THR A 167 -6.45 -7.69 -18.03
C THR A 167 -7.01 -6.26 -18.10
N PHE A 168 -7.93 -5.90 -17.18
CA PHE A 168 -8.44 -4.54 -17.12
C PHE A 168 -7.36 -3.54 -16.69
N ASP A 169 -6.58 -3.91 -15.68
CA ASP A 169 -5.47 -3.11 -15.17
C ASP A 169 -4.44 -2.81 -16.26
N GLU A 170 -3.95 -3.84 -16.94
CA GLU A 170 -2.97 -3.72 -18.04
C GLU A 170 -3.47 -2.87 -19.21
N ALA A 171 -4.78 -2.86 -19.47
CA ALA A 171 -5.37 -2.10 -20.57
C ALA A 171 -5.68 -0.64 -20.21
N HIS A 172 -5.93 -0.32 -18.93
CA HIS A 172 -6.55 0.96 -18.54
C HIS A 172 -5.84 1.70 -17.41
N LEU A 173 -5.03 1.03 -16.56
CA LEU A 173 -4.39 1.68 -15.43
C LEU A 173 -2.90 1.93 -15.69
N TRP A 174 -2.47 3.15 -15.48
CA TRP A 174 -1.09 3.54 -15.67
C TRP A 174 -0.36 3.56 -14.32
N HIS A 175 0.57 2.63 -14.14
CA HIS A 175 1.33 2.48 -12.91
C HIS A 175 2.45 3.52 -12.76
N PRO A 176 2.85 3.85 -11.50
CA PRO A 176 3.92 4.81 -11.25
C PRO A 176 5.25 4.37 -11.89
N TYR A 177 5.90 5.29 -12.57
CA TYR A 177 7.19 5.07 -13.25
C TYR A 177 7.21 3.87 -14.21
N ALA A 178 6.08 3.55 -14.82
CA ALA A 178 5.93 2.45 -15.75
C ALA A 178 5.59 2.92 -17.17
N SER A 179 5.93 2.11 -18.16
CA SER A 179 5.49 2.31 -19.54
C SER A 179 4.03 1.84 -19.68
N ALA A 180 3.19 2.63 -20.36
CA ALA A 180 1.83 2.22 -20.70
C ALA A 180 1.79 1.15 -21.80
N THR A 181 2.86 1.04 -22.61
CA THR A 181 2.95 0.08 -23.72
C THR A 181 3.74 -1.18 -23.37
N LEU A 182 4.59 -1.12 -22.33
CA LEU A 182 5.41 -2.22 -21.84
C LEU A 182 5.40 -2.17 -20.30
N PRO A 183 4.23 -2.37 -19.65
CA PRO A 183 4.15 -2.34 -18.21
C PRO A 183 4.94 -3.50 -17.58
N PRO A 184 5.53 -3.30 -16.40
CA PRO A 184 6.08 -4.43 -15.64
C PRO A 184 4.94 -5.36 -15.21
N PRO A 185 5.23 -6.66 -14.99
CA PRO A 185 4.23 -7.58 -14.47
C PRO A 185 3.61 -7.08 -13.17
N VAL A 186 2.28 -7.11 -13.08
CA VAL A 186 1.53 -6.73 -11.87
C VAL A 186 1.07 -7.96 -11.10
N ASN A 187 1.03 -7.84 -9.78
CA ASN A 187 0.45 -8.83 -8.88
C ASN A 187 -0.87 -8.29 -8.33
N VAL A 188 -1.93 -9.09 -8.37
CA VAL A 188 -3.24 -8.69 -7.84
C VAL A 188 -3.25 -8.94 -6.34
N ALA A 189 -3.24 -7.87 -5.56
CA ALA A 189 -3.35 -7.93 -4.11
C ALA A 189 -4.82 -8.10 -3.69
N ALA A 190 -5.11 -9.11 -2.89
CA ALA A 190 -6.45 -9.39 -2.33
C ALA A 190 -6.56 -8.99 -0.86
N GLY A 191 -5.44 -8.79 -0.17
CA GLY A 191 -5.42 -8.44 1.25
C GLY A 191 -4.00 -8.25 1.78
N GLY A 192 -3.89 -8.13 3.11
CA GLY A 192 -2.61 -8.04 3.80
C GLY A 192 -2.78 -8.13 5.30
N HIS A 193 -1.75 -8.57 6.02
CA HIS A 193 -1.68 -8.61 7.47
C HIS A 193 -0.22 -8.63 7.93
N GLY A 194 0.07 -8.04 9.09
CA GLY A 194 1.44 -7.99 9.59
C GLY A 194 2.40 -7.43 8.54
N ALA A 195 3.44 -8.17 8.20
CA ALA A 195 4.41 -7.80 7.17
C ALA A 195 4.09 -8.42 5.78
N ARG A 196 2.87 -8.97 5.58
CA ARG A 196 2.52 -9.76 4.39
C ARG A 196 1.48 -9.09 3.51
N ILE A 197 1.66 -9.20 2.20
CA ILE A 197 0.68 -8.92 1.16
C ILE A 197 0.12 -10.25 0.69
N VAL A 198 -1.21 -10.39 0.69
CA VAL A 198 -1.92 -11.60 0.22
C VAL A 198 -2.35 -11.36 -1.22
N LEU A 199 -1.96 -12.25 -2.12
CA LEU A 199 -2.33 -12.21 -3.53
C LEU A 199 -3.68 -12.89 -3.78
N GLU A 200 -4.30 -12.59 -4.92
CA GLU A 200 -5.60 -13.20 -5.32
C GLU A 200 -5.54 -14.73 -5.45
N ASP A 201 -4.39 -15.27 -5.82
CA ASP A 201 -4.16 -16.72 -5.92
C ASP A 201 -3.86 -17.40 -4.57
N GLY A 202 -3.91 -16.66 -3.47
CA GLY A 202 -3.70 -17.14 -2.11
C GLY A 202 -2.25 -17.18 -1.65
N ARG A 203 -1.27 -16.84 -2.52
CA ARG A 203 0.12 -16.71 -2.10
C ARG A 203 0.28 -15.48 -1.20
N GLU A 204 1.18 -15.57 -0.24
CA GLU A 204 1.56 -14.47 0.63
C GLU A 204 2.99 -14.05 0.35
N LEU A 205 3.22 -12.75 0.23
CA LEU A 205 4.54 -12.17 0.03
C LEU A 205 4.93 -11.35 1.25
N ILE A 206 6.12 -11.60 1.80
CA ILE A 206 6.69 -10.74 2.85
C ILE A 206 7.11 -9.42 2.18
N ASP A 207 6.54 -8.31 2.61
CA ASP A 207 6.87 -7.00 2.06
C ASP A 207 8.20 -6.48 2.61
N GLY A 208 9.21 -6.51 1.79
CA GLY A 208 10.54 -5.96 2.08
C GLY A 208 10.64 -4.45 1.91
N THR A 209 9.57 -3.73 1.55
CA THR A 209 9.61 -2.28 1.25
C THR A 209 8.60 -1.45 2.05
N SER A 210 7.82 -2.06 2.94
CA SER A 210 6.74 -1.40 3.68
C SER A 210 5.85 -0.53 2.79
N SER A 211 5.44 -1.06 1.62
CA SER A 211 4.61 -0.32 0.63
C SER A 211 5.17 1.08 0.33
N TRP A 212 6.39 1.14 -0.12
CA TRP A 212 7.15 2.38 -0.29
C TRP A 212 7.28 3.19 1.00
N TRP A 213 7.69 2.46 2.08
CA TRP A 213 8.15 3.02 3.36
C TRP A 213 7.03 3.55 4.26
N CYS A 214 5.75 3.37 3.88
CA CYS A 214 4.63 3.91 4.66
C CYS A 214 4.01 2.91 5.65
N ALA A 215 3.99 1.60 5.33
CA ALA A 215 3.38 0.56 6.18
C ALA A 215 4.30 0.12 7.33
N ALA A 216 4.85 1.07 8.08
CA ALA A 216 5.81 0.80 9.16
C ALA A 216 5.25 -0.11 10.26
N PHE A 217 3.94 -0.04 10.52
CA PHE A 217 3.23 -0.82 11.56
C PHE A 217 2.50 -2.04 10.99
N GLY A 218 2.78 -2.40 9.74
CA GLY A 218 2.17 -3.53 9.04
C GLY A 218 0.83 -3.23 8.39
N TYR A 219 0.31 -4.25 7.71
CA TYR A 219 -0.94 -4.17 6.95
C TYR A 219 -2.15 -4.45 7.84
N ASN A 220 -3.27 -3.80 7.54
CA ASN A 220 -4.58 -4.02 8.18
C ASN A 220 -4.53 -4.07 9.71
N ARG A 221 -3.72 -3.20 10.30
CA ARG A 221 -3.60 -3.07 11.74
C ARG A 221 -4.98 -2.79 12.34
N PRO A 222 -5.50 -3.67 13.24
CA PRO A 222 -6.88 -3.56 13.73
C PRO A 222 -7.23 -2.20 14.31
N GLU A 223 -6.33 -1.60 15.10
CA GLU A 223 -6.55 -0.29 15.74
C GLU A 223 -6.72 0.83 14.71
N ILE A 224 -5.99 0.76 13.58
CA ILE A 224 -6.07 1.76 12.50
C ILE A 224 -7.35 1.53 11.69
N VAL A 225 -7.65 0.27 11.35
CA VAL A 225 -8.87 -0.09 10.58
C VAL A 225 -10.13 0.31 11.35
N GLU A 226 -10.21 -0.01 12.64
CA GLU A 226 -11.34 0.35 13.51
C GLU A 226 -11.51 1.87 13.61
N ALA A 227 -10.42 2.62 13.79
CA ALA A 227 -10.47 4.09 13.82
C ALA A 227 -11.02 4.68 12.52
N ILE A 228 -10.63 4.14 11.36
CA ILE A 228 -11.16 4.53 10.05
C ILE A 228 -12.66 4.25 9.96
N GLN A 229 -13.09 3.03 10.32
CA GLN A 229 -14.49 2.61 10.26
C GLN A 229 -15.39 3.47 11.15
N ILE A 230 -14.98 3.69 12.40
CA ILE A 230 -15.71 4.55 13.35
C ILE A 230 -15.80 5.99 12.82
N GLN A 231 -14.70 6.55 12.31
CA GLN A 231 -14.71 7.92 11.82
C GLN A 231 -15.52 8.05 10.54
N ALA A 232 -15.46 7.09 9.62
CA ALA A 232 -16.23 7.09 8.38
C ALA A 232 -17.75 7.10 8.63
N SER A 233 -18.21 6.48 9.73
CA SER A 233 -19.63 6.52 10.13
C SER A 233 -20.08 7.83 10.74
N LYS A 234 -19.16 8.70 11.18
CA LYS A 234 -19.47 9.98 11.85
C LYS A 234 -19.37 11.18 10.91
N LEU A 235 -18.22 11.32 10.25
CA LEU A 235 -17.93 12.45 9.38
C LEU A 235 -16.80 12.07 8.42
N THR A 236 -17.10 11.95 7.14
CA THR A 236 -16.14 11.58 6.11
C THR A 236 -15.23 12.73 5.74
N HIS A 237 -15.78 13.95 5.64
CA HIS A 237 -15.03 15.16 5.33
C HIS A 237 -15.81 16.42 5.76
N VAL A 238 -15.05 17.44 6.13
CA VAL A 238 -15.47 18.84 6.24
C VAL A 238 -14.28 19.75 5.91
N MET A 239 -14.48 20.87 5.23
CA MET A 239 -13.41 21.83 4.97
C MET A 239 -12.82 22.34 6.29
N PHE A 240 -11.48 22.42 6.38
CA PHE A 240 -10.81 22.86 7.61
C PHE A 240 -10.81 24.40 7.80
N ALA A 241 -11.22 25.14 6.77
CA ALA A 241 -11.39 26.58 6.84
C ALA A 241 -12.66 26.97 7.61
N GLY A 242 -12.50 27.41 8.84
CA GLY A 242 -13.60 27.78 9.74
C GLY A 242 -14.18 26.61 10.56
N PHE A 243 -13.77 25.37 10.28
CA PHE A 243 -14.14 24.20 11.06
C PHE A 243 -12.90 23.51 11.66
N THR A 244 -13.10 22.80 12.74
CA THR A 244 -12.16 21.83 13.30
C THR A 244 -12.92 20.57 13.71
N HIS A 245 -12.21 19.50 14.00
CA HIS A 245 -12.80 18.24 14.46
C HIS A 245 -11.86 17.47 15.37
N GLN A 246 -12.44 16.62 16.20
CA GLN A 246 -11.69 15.90 17.23
C GLN A 246 -10.46 15.13 16.69
N PRO A 247 -10.52 14.35 15.60
CA PRO A 247 -9.33 13.66 15.09
C PRO A 247 -8.15 14.58 14.75
N ALA A 248 -8.39 15.77 14.16
CA ALA A 248 -7.31 16.71 13.86
C ALA A 248 -6.65 17.24 15.13
N VAL A 249 -7.45 17.58 16.13
CA VAL A 249 -6.96 18.07 17.43
C VAL A 249 -6.18 16.96 18.16
N GLU A 250 -6.71 15.76 18.18
CA GLU A 250 -6.05 14.61 18.83
C GLU A 250 -4.73 14.23 18.15
N LEU A 251 -4.66 14.31 16.82
CA LEU A 251 -3.42 14.14 16.08
C LEU A 251 -2.42 15.24 16.43
N GLY A 252 -2.86 16.49 16.45
CA GLY A 252 -2.03 17.64 16.83
C GLY A 252 -1.42 17.46 18.22
N LYS A 253 -2.21 17.04 19.21
CA LYS A 253 -1.72 16.75 20.58
C LYS A 253 -0.64 15.67 20.61
N ARG A 254 -0.74 14.63 19.77
CA ARG A 254 0.28 13.57 19.69
C ARG A 254 1.55 14.06 19.02
N LEU A 255 1.39 14.76 17.92
CA LEU A 255 2.54 15.33 17.21
C LEU A 255 3.31 16.32 18.09
N THR A 256 2.65 17.21 18.79
CA THR A 256 3.32 18.16 19.71
C THR A 256 4.07 17.49 20.87
N ARG A 257 3.70 16.25 21.26
CA ARG A 257 4.46 15.46 22.24
C ARG A 257 5.67 14.76 21.64
N LEU A 258 5.63 14.45 20.35
CA LEU A 258 6.70 13.74 19.64
C LEU A 258 7.74 14.69 19.05
N LEU A 259 7.30 15.86 18.60
CA LEU A 259 8.14 16.87 17.97
C LEU A 259 9.11 17.52 18.96
N PRO A 260 10.26 18.05 18.48
CA PRO A 260 11.06 19.00 19.25
C PRO A 260 10.22 20.15 19.79
N GLU A 261 10.46 20.56 21.03
CA GLU A 261 9.63 21.53 21.78
C GLU A 261 9.38 22.85 21.03
N LYS A 262 10.32 23.28 20.18
CA LYS A 262 10.18 24.50 19.38
C LYS A 262 9.16 24.38 18.23
N LEU A 263 8.83 23.18 17.76
CA LEU A 263 7.93 22.95 16.62
C LEU A 263 6.48 22.80 17.08
N THR A 264 5.83 23.93 17.36
CA THR A 264 4.51 23.98 18.00
C THR A 264 3.33 24.19 17.05
N LYS A 265 3.58 24.60 15.80
CA LYS A 265 2.56 24.84 14.79
C LYS A 265 2.56 23.72 13.76
N ILE A 266 1.39 23.20 13.46
CA ILE A 266 1.18 22.07 12.55
C ILE A 266 0.21 22.49 11.46
N PHE A 267 0.62 22.32 10.22
CA PHE A 267 -0.22 22.47 9.04
C PHE A 267 -0.36 21.10 8.35
N TYR A 268 -1.57 20.56 8.29
CA TYR A 268 -1.83 19.29 7.61
C TYR A 268 -1.87 19.47 6.10
N ALA A 269 -1.35 18.50 5.37
CA ALA A 269 -1.35 18.47 3.90
C ALA A 269 -1.67 17.07 3.38
N ASP A 270 -1.99 16.96 2.09
CA ASP A 270 -2.56 15.75 1.50
C ASP A 270 -1.52 14.65 1.26
N SER A 271 -0.29 15.01 0.95
CA SER A 271 0.81 14.08 0.65
C SER A 271 2.16 14.66 1.02
N GLY A 272 3.20 13.83 1.02
CA GLY A 272 4.58 14.27 1.28
C GLY A 272 5.02 15.37 0.34
N SER A 273 4.82 15.22 -0.98
CA SER A 273 5.17 16.26 -1.95
C SER A 273 4.46 17.57 -1.69
N VAL A 274 3.17 17.52 -1.31
CA VAL A 274 2.39 18.72 -0.95
C VAL A 274 2.93 19.34 0.34
N ALA A 275 3.36 18.55 1.34
CA ALA A 275 4.01 19.09 2.54
C ALA A 275 5.30 19.84 2.20
N VAL A 276 6.11 19.32 1.27
CA VAL A 276 7.31 20.01 0.78
C VAL A 276 6.93 21.34 0.10
N GLU A 277 5.91 21.34 -0.77
CA GLU A 277 5.41 22.58 -1.40
C GLU A 277 4.98 23.63 -0.34
N VAL A 278 4.28 23.18 0.69
CA VAL A 278 3.84 24.06 1.81
C VAL A 278 5.04 24.58 2.59
N ALA A 279 6.02 23.73 2.92
CA ALA A 279 7.24 24.13 3.61
C ALA A 279 8.03 25.18 2.81
N MET A 280 8.15 24.98 1.50
CA MET A 280 8.80 25.94 0.59
C MET A 280 8.04 27.26 0.54
N LYS A 281 6.71 27.24 0.39
CA LYS A 281 5.88 28.46 0.45
C LYS A 281 6.03 29.20 1.78
N LEU A 282 6.01 28.46 2.89
CA LEU A 282 6.17 29.03 4.23
C LEU A 282 7.52 29.74 4.36
N ALA A 283 8.61 29.14 3.86
CA ALA A 283 9.94 29.73 3.90
C ALA A 283 10.01 31.02 3.06
N VAL A 284 9.44 31.03 1.86
CA VAL A 284 9.38 32.25 1.02
C VAL A 284 8.58 33.35 1.70
N GLN A 285 7.35 33.03 2.19
CA GLN A 285 6.52 34.03 2.89
C GLN A 285 7.19 34.58 4.14
N TYR A 286 7.91 33.74 4.90
CA TYR A 286 8.70 34.21 6.05
C TYR A 286 9.75 35.23 5.68
N GLN A 287 10.53 35.00 4.62
CA GLN A 287 11.56 35.95 4.18
C GLN A 287 10.94 37.25 3.64
N LEU A 288 9.85 37.16 2.89
CA LEU A 288 9.10 38.31 2.41
C LEU A 288 8.54 39.14 3.57
N ALA A 289 7.99 38.49 4.60
CA ALA A 289 7.50 39.15 5.82
C ALA A 289 8.61 39.89 6.58
N LYS A 290 9.84 39.35 6.55
CA LYS A 290 11.03 40.02 7.09
C LYS A 290 11.58 41.15 6.18
N GLY A 291 10.89 41.47 5.07
CA GLY A 291 11.31 42.49 4.10
C GLY A 291 12.43 42.07 3.14
N ARG A 292 12.80 40.78 3.13
CA ARG A 292 13.90 40.23 2.30
C ARG A 292 13.37 39.74 0.96
N LYS A 293 13.04 40.65 0.08
CA LYS A 293 12.33 40.36 -1.19
C LYS A 293 13.12 39.51 -2.18
N THR A 294 14.44 39.47 -2.09
CA THR A 294 15.33 38.69 -2.96
C THR A 294 15.49 37.24 -2.50
N ARG A 295 15.26 36.95 -1.22
CA ARG A 295 15.40 35.59 -0.65
C ARG A 295 14.21 34.70 -1.01
N THR A 296 14.18 34.18 -2.23
CA THR A 296 13.10 33.34 -2.76
C THR A 296 13.59 32.02 -3.34
N ASN A 297 14.91 31.81 -3.41
CA ASN A 297 15.50 30.57 -3.91
C ASN A 297 15.83 29.59 -2.77
N PHE A 298 16.07 28.34 -3.13
CA PHE A 298 16.37 27.25 -2.21
C PHE A 298 17.75 26.67 -2.50
N ALA A 299 18.48 26.37 -1.43
CA ALA A 299 19.62 25.47 -1.47
C ALA A 299 19.17 24.05 -1.11
N THR A 300 19.80 23.05 -1.72
CA THR A 300 19.58 21.62 -1.42
C THR A 300 20.84 20.83 -1.74
N ILE A 301 20.95 19.61 -1.22
CA ILE A 301 22.08 18.72 -1.51
C ILE A 301 21.76 17.76 -2.66
N ARG A 302 22.76 17.45 -3.48
CA ARG A 302 22.63 16.46 -4.56
C ARG A 302 22.18 15.12 -4.01
N LYS A 303 21.61 14.29 -4.88
CA LYS A 303 21.03 12.97 -4.54
C LYS A 303 19.90 13.02 -3.54
N GLY A 304 19.23 14.18 -3.37
CA GLY A 304 18.01 14.34 -2.60
C GLY A 304 16.76 14.03 -3.41
N TYR A 305 15.69 13.62 -2.72
CA TYR A 305 14.35 13.42 -3.28
C TYR A 305 13.30 13.96 -2.32
N HIS A 306 12.41 14.82 -2.82
CA HIS A 306 11.43 15.54 -2.02
C HIS A 306 9.99 15.41 -2.55
N GLY A 307 9.77 14.58 -3.59
CA GLY A 307 8.46 14.32 -4.16
C GLY A 307 8.33 14.70 -5.63
N ASP A 308 7.14 14.46 -6.20
CA ASP A 308 6.87 14.51 -7.65
C ASP A 308 6.03 15.72 -8.06
N THR A 309 5.67 16.63 -7.13
CA THR A 309 5.03 17.89 -7.50
C THR A 309 6.06 18.87 -8.06
N TRP A 310 5.59 19.88 -8.80
CA TRP A 310 6.45 20.72 -9.65
C TRP A 310 7.62 21.38 -8.91
N ASN A 311 7.39 22.03 -7.76
CA ASN A 311 8.47 22.63 -6.99
C ASN A 311 9.26 21.63 -6.15
N ALA A 312 8.62 20.56 -5.66
CA ALA A 312 9.32 19.48 -4.98
C ALA A 312 10.33 18.81 -5.92
N MET A 313 9.97 18.59 -7.20
CA MET A 313 10.93 18.15 -8.23
C MET A 313 12.10 19.11 -8.41
N GLY A 314 11.86 20.43 -8.28
CA GLY A 314 12.88 21.44 -8.43
C GLY A 314 14.01 21.37 -7.38
N VAL A 315 13.75 20.77 -6.23
CA VAL A 315 14.76 20.53 -5.16
C VAL A 315 15.22 19.08 -5.10
N CYS A 316 14.75 18.19 -6.00
CA CYS A 316 15.31 16.86 -6.21
C CYS A 316 16.54 16.93 -7.11
N ASP A 317 17.44 15.94 -7.01
CA ASP A 317 18.64 15.89 -7.86
C ASP A 317 18.26 15.91 -9.35
N PRO A 318 18.77 16.87 -10.13
CA PRO A 318 18.42 17.02 -11.55
C PRO A 318 19.12 16.01 -12.47
N VAL A 319 20.13 15.27 -11.99
CA VAL A 319 20.93 14.35 -12.78
C VAL A 319 20.71 12.89 -12.35
N ALA A 320 20.92 12.60 -11.07
CA ALA A 320 20.79 11.25 -10.52
C ALA A 320 19.35 10.90 -10.14
N GLY A 321 18.46 11.89 -10.03
CA GLY A 321 17.07 11.72 -9.64
C GLY A 321 16.17 11.28 -10.80
N MET A 322 14.94 10.85 -10.44
CA MET A 322 13.91 10.44 -11.41
C MET A 322 13.38 11.59 -12.28
N HIS A 323 13.65 12.84 -11.91
CA HIS A 323 13.07 14.04 -12.51
C HIS A 323 13.99 14.76 -13.51
N GLY A 324 15.14 14.18 -13.85
CA GLY A 324 16.11 14.77 -14.79
C GLY A 324 15.48 15.15 -16.15
N PHE A 325 14.46 14.42 -16.59
CA PHE A 325 13.69 14.72 -17.79
C PHE A 325 13.05 16.12 -17.76
N PHE A 326 12.66 16.61 -16.57
CA PHE A 326 12.00 17.91 -16.40
C PHE A 326 12.97 19.06 -16.09
N SER A 327 14.28 18.80 -16.00
CA SER A 327 15.28 19.77 -15.53
C SER A 327 15.29 21.09 -16.32
N GLY A 328 14.98 21.04 -17.62
CA GLY A 328 14.89 22.23 -18.47
C GLY A 328 13.65 23.11 -18.24
N ALA A 329 12.62 22.60 -17.59
CA ALA A 329 11.36 23.29 -17.31
C ALA A 329 11.21 23.74 -15.84
N LEU A 330 12.02 23.17 -14.95
CA LEU A 330 11.99 23.48 -13.52
C LEU A 330 12.77 24.77 -13.21
N GLN A 331 12.37 25.47 -12.14
CA GLN A 331 13.13 26.61 -11.64
C GLN A 331 14.52 26.14 -11.17
N LYS A 332 15.56 26.82 -11.61
CA LYS A 332 16.94 26.54 -11.20
C LYS A 332 17.10 26.78 -9.70
N ARG A 333 17.52 25.73 -8.97
CA ARG A 333 17.84 25.75 -7.56
C ARG A 333 19.34 25.68 -7.34
N ILE A 334 19.78 25.92 -6.13
CA ILE A 334 21.18 25.91 -5.74
C ILE A 334 21.50 24.52 -5.19
N PHE A 335 22.28 23.74 -5.94
CA PHE A 335 22.68 22.39 -5.55
C PHE A 335 24.09 22.41 -4.97
N ILE A 336 24.23 21.83 -3.81
CA ILE A 336 25.48 21.57 -3.10
C ILE A 336 25.82 20.10 -3.28
N ASP A 337 27.09 19.79 -3.45
CA ASP A 337 27.52 18.39 -3.56
C ASP A 337 27.20 17.61 -2.27
N GLU A 338 26.87 16.34 -2.43
CA GLU A 338 26.62 15.48 -1.28
C GLU A 338 27.88 15.28 -0.44
N PRO A 339 27.77 15.25 0.91
CA PRO A 339 28.94 15.02 1.76
C PRO A 339 29.61 13.68 1.47
N SER A 340 30.95 13.63 1.44
CA SER A 340 31.71 12.40 1.21
C SER A 340 31.69 11.48 2.43
N SER A 341 31.57 12.02 3.63
CA SER A 341 31.53 11.31 4.90
C SER A 341 30.27 10.48 5.05
N VAL A 342 30.43 9.17 5.25
CA VAL A 342 29.32 8.23 5.45
C VAL A 342 28.95 8.12 6.93
N PHE A 343 27.73 7.68 7.23
CA PHE A 343 27.26 7.40 8.57
C PHE A 343 28.14 6.35 9.27
N GLY A 344 28.57 6.66 10.48
CA GLY A 344 29.47 5.79 11.25
C GLY A 344 30.93 5.80 10.80
N GLY A 345 31.26 6.53 9.74
CA GLY A 345 32.63 6.74 9.27
C GLY A 345 33.34 7.90 9.96
N GLN A 346 34.49 8.27 9.44
CA GLN A 346 35.22 9.45 9.90
C GLN A 346 34.67 10.71 9.23
N TRP A 347 34.47 11.77 10.00
CA TRP A 347 34.08 13.08 9.51
C TRP A 347 35.20 13.77 8.72
N ASN A 348 34.88 14.26 7.53
CA ASN A 348 35.74 15.11 6.73
C ASN A 348 35.26 16.56 6.85
N PRO A 349 36.01 17.47 7.49
CA PRO A 349 35.64 18.89 7.61
C PRO A 349 35.44 19.59 6.25
N GLY A 350 36.07 19.12 5.18
CA GLY A 350 35.89 19.66 3.84
C GLY A 350 34.48 19.50 3.27
N ASP A 351 33.68 18.56 3.78
CA ASP A 351 32.33 18.32 3.31
C ASP A 351 31.36 19.51 3.49
N ILE A 352 31.68 20.45 4.37
CA ILE A 352 30.84 21.62 4.65
C ILE A 352 31.31 22.90 3.92
N GLU A 353 32.52 22.92 3.37
CA GLU A 353 33.14 24.11 2.80
C GLU A 353 32.34 24.70 1.61
N GLU A 354 31.80 23.84 0.76
CA GLU A 354 30.99 24.29 -0.36
C GLU A 354 29.69 24.96 0.12
N LEU A 355 29.00 24.37 1.12
CA LEU A 355 27.79 24.95 1.68
C LEU A 355 28.08 26.33 2.32
N GLU A 356 29.19 26.46 3.05
CA GLU A 356 29.56 27.73 3.66
C GLU A 356 29.87 28.79 2.60
N ARG A 357 30.66 28.47 1.59
CA ARG A 357 30.98 29.34 0.45
C ARG A 357 29.73 29.80 -0.31
N VAL A 358 28.79 28.88 -0.56
CA VAL A 358 27.54 29.19 -1.25
C VAL A 358 26.65 30.08 -0.40
N PHE A 359 26.56 29.83 0.90
CA PHE A 359 25.78 30.70 1.80
C PHE A 359 26.39 32.09 1.92
N GLU A 360 27.70 32.18 2.02
CA GLU A 360 28.39 33.48 2.03
C GLU A 360 28.13 34.30 0.76
N ALA A 361 28.20 33.66 -0.41
CA ALA A 361 28.02 34.31 -1.70
C ALA A 361 26.55 34.66 -2.02
N LEU A 362 25.60 33.80 -1.63
CA LEU A 362 24.20 33.84 -2.09
C LEU A 362 23.18 34.03 -0.93
N GLN A 363 23.63 34.44 0.27
CA GLN A 363 22.75 34.62 1.43
C GLN A 363 21.53 35.51 1.16
N ASP A 364 21.66 36.49 0.26
CA ASP A 364 20.58 37.42 -0.10
C ASP A 364 19.59 36.86 -1.14
N GLU A 365 19.84 35.67 -1.67
CA GLU A 365 18.96 34.97 -2.59
C GLU A 365 18.30 33.74 -1.95
N ILE A 366 18.98 33.08 -0.97
CA ILE A 366 18.54 31.83 -0.38
C ILE A 366 17.54 32.10 0.74
N CYS A 367 16.32 31.53 0.60
CA CYS A 367 15.32 31.60 1.66
C CYS A 367 15.43 30.41 2.65
N ALA A 368 15.81 29.23 2.17
CA ALA A 368 15.97 28.04 2.99
C ALA A 368 16.92 27.03 2.36
N LEU A 369 17.55 26.22 3.22
CA LEU A 369 18.14 24.94 2.88
C LEU A 369 17.10 23.84 3.11
N ILE A 370 16.86 22.98 2.12
CA ILE A 370 16.02 21.78 2.26
C ILE A 370 16.85 20.53 2.03
N LEU A 371 16.69 19.54 2.90
CA LEU A 371 17.38 18.24 2.79
C LEU A 371 16.63 17.11 3.52
N GLU A 372 16.89 15.87 3.09
CA GLU A 372 16.55 14.66 3.83
C GLU A 372 17.60 14.44 4.92
N PRO A 373 17.22 14.24 6.20
CA PRO A 373 18.21 14.10 7.28
C PRO A 373 18.81 12.69 7.28
N ILE A 374 20.14 12.60 7.30
CA ILE A 374 20.93 11.37 7.45
C ILE A 374 20.79 10.40 6.29
N VAL A 375 19.57 10.12 5.82
CA VAL A 375 19.26 9.16 4.76
C VAL A 375 18.68 9.87 3.56
N GLN A 376 19.43 9.91 2.47
CA GLN A 376 18.91 10.31 1.16
C GLN A 376 18.26 9.08 0.51
N GLY A 377 16.91 9.06 0.47
CA GLY A 377 16.15 7.86 0.13
C GLY A 377 16.12 7.52 -1.35
N ALA A 378 15.14 8.02 -2.08
CA ALA A 378 14.76 7.53 -3.41
C ALA A 378 15.80 7.77 -4.52
N SER A 379 16.76 8.65 -4.35
CA SER A 379 17.79 8.89 -5.36
C SER A 379 19.02 7.98 -5.22
N ALA A 380 19.38 7.56 -3.99
CA ALA A 380 20.62 6.82 -3.80
C ALA A 380 20.65 5.87 -2.59
N MET A 381 19.67 5.89 -1.69
CA MET A 381 19.71 5.19 -0.39
C MET A 381 21.03 5.42 0.35
N ARG A 382 21.50 6.64 0.37
CA ARG A 382 22.78 7.04 0.93
C ARG A 382 22.64 7.47 2.38
N PHE A 383 23.61 7.07 3.23
CA PHE A 383 23.64 7.44 4.64
C PHE A 383 24.85 8.34 4.89
N TYR A 384 24.64 9.60 5.23
CA TYR A 384 25.71 10.56 5.46
C TYR A 384 25.96 10.84 6.94
N HIS A 385 27.15 11.35 7.24
CA HIS A 385 27.60 11.60 8.61
C HIS A 385 26.78 12.67 9.31
N PRO A 386 26.30 12.48 10.57
CA PRO A 386 25.47 13.45 11.30
C PRO A 386 26.10 14.83 11.47
N GLN A 387 27.41 14.91 11.48
CA GLN A 387 28.12 16.20 11.62
C GLN A 387 27.82 17.17 10.46
N PHE A 388 27.58 16.64 9.24
CA PHE A 388 27.16 17.50 8.12
C PHE A 388 25.86 18.26 8.46
N LEU A 389 24.88 17.57 9.03
CA LEU A 389 23.60 18.19 9.38
C LEU A 389 23.76 19.20 10.56
N ARG A 390 24.65 18.92 11.53
CA ARG A 390 25.00 19.89 12.59
C ARG A 390 25.61 21.16 12.02
N GLU A 391 26.58 21.03 11.14
CA GLU A 391 27.22 22.18 10.50
C GLU A 391 26.26 22.95 9.59
N ALA A 392 25.40 22.23 8.85
CA ALA A 392 24.35 22.86 8.04
C ALA A 392 23.39 23.69 8.92
N ARG A 393 22.98 23.18 10.11
CA ARG A 393 22.17 23.95 11.08
C ARG A 393 22.93 25.22 11.53
N ARG A 394 24.19 25.06 11.93
CA ARG A 394 25.03 26.18 12.36
C ARG A 394 25.16 27.28 11.29
N LEU A 395 25.36 26.88 10.03
CA LEU A 395 25.43 27.81 8.90
C LEU A 395 24.08 28.48 8.61
N CYS A 396 22.98 27.74 8.68
CA CYS A 396 21.63 28.29 8.57
C CYS A 396 21.39 29.40 9.61
N GLU A 397 21.83 29.20 10.87
CA GLU A 397 21.75 30.21 11.93
C GLU A 397 22.65 31.40 11.66
N LYS A 398 23.91 31.17 11.25
CA LYS A 398 24.89 32.20 10.95
C LYS A 398 24.40 33.20 9.87
N TYR A 399 23.73 32.66 8.81
CA TYR A 399 23.30 33.47 7.66
C TYR A 399 21.79 33.80 7.67
N ASP A 400 21.07 33.45 8.76
CA ASP A 400 19.62 33.65 8.92
C ASP A 400 18.84 33.05 7.70
N ILE A 401 19.20 31.81 7.34
CA ILE A 401 18.57 30.96 6.32
C ILE A 401 17.77 29.91 7.06
N LEU A 402 16.52 29.64 6.64
CA LEU A 402 15.71 28.60 7.29
C LEU A 402 16.24 27.20 6.92
N LEU A 403 16.18 26.26 7.88
CA LEU A 403 16.45 24.85 7.66
C LEU A 403 15.13 24.08 7.58
N ILE A 404 14.85 23.50 6.41
CA ILE A 404 13.75 22.55 6.19
C ILE A 404 14.31 21.14 6.20
N VAL A 405 13.81 20.30 7.11
CA VAL A 405 14.19 18.89 7.21
C VAL A 405 13.03 18.02 6.77
N ASP A 406 13.28 17.21 5.75
CA ASP A 406 12.28 16.31 5.17
C ASP A 406 12.33 14.92 5.84
N GLU A 407 11.49 14.73 6.86
CA GLU A 407 11.37 13.47 7.62
C GLU A 407 10.25 12.55 7.09
N ILE A 408 9.73 12.80 5.89
CA ILE A 408 8.62 12.01 5.33
C ILE A 408 8.97 10.52 5.24
N ALA A 409 10.21 10.21 4.87
CA ALA A 409 10.70 8.84 4.74
C ALA A 409 11.41 8.31 5.99
N THR A 410 12.04 9.20 6.75
CA THR A 410 12.98 8.88 7.83
C THR A 410 12.36 8.93 9.22
N GLY A 411 11.24 9.64 9.38
CA GLY A 411 10.57 9.83 10.66
C GLY A 411 9.98 8.55 11.25
N PHE A 412 9.56 8.66 12.50
CA PHE A 412 8.87 7.61 13.26
C PHE A 412 9.66 6.31 13.41
N GLY A 413 10.97 6.41 13.67
CA GLY A 413 11.78 5.26 14.06
C GLY A 413 12.58 4.59 12.94
N ARG A 414 12.35 4.92 11.68
CA ARG A 414 12.93 4.20 10.53
C ARG A 414 14.46 4.07 10.57
N THR A 415 15.17 5.10 11.02
CA THR A 415 16.63 5.12 11.11
C THR A 415 17.19 4.67 12.47
N GLY A 416 16.34 4.23 13.39
CA GLY A 416 16.73 3.88 14.78
C GLY A 416 16.65 5.04 15.77
N LYS A 417 16.24 6.22 15.32
CA LYS A 417 15.87 7.38 16.15
C LYS A 417 14.43 7.80 15.81
N ARG A 418 13.77 8.54 16.72
CA ARG A 418 12.40 9.03 16.50
C ARG A 418 12.28 9.79 15.19
N PHE A 419 13.17 10.78 15.01
CA PHE A 419 13.43 11.48 13.77
C PHE A 419 14.89 11.34 13.39
N ALA A 420 15.21 11.32 12.10
CA ALA A 420 16.60 11.15 11.70
C ALA A 420 17.47 12.35 12.07
N CYS A 421 16.91 13.55 12.16
CA CYS A 421 17.62 14.72 12.66
C CYS A 421 18.09 14.58 14.12
N ASP A 422 17.52 13.66 14.92
CA ASP A 422 17.98 13.38 16.29
C ASP A 422 19.40 12.77 16.32
N TRP A 423 19.88 12.15 15.24
CA TRP A 423 21.27 11.71 15.12
C TRP A 423 22.27 12.88 15.13
N ALA A 424 21.84 14.03 14.63
CA ALA A 424 22.63 15.25 14.64
C ALA A 424 22.33 16.16 15.86
N GLU A 425 21.35 15.80 16.69
CA GLU A 425 20.93 16.59 17.86
C GLU A 425 20.56 18.04 17.50
N ILE A 426 19.89 18.23 16.36
CA ILE A 426 19.47 19.56 15.88
C ILE A 426 17.94 19.68 15.87
N VAL A 427 17.48 20.91 15.92
CA VAL A 427 16.08 21.26 15.69
C VAL A 427 15.99 22.12 14.43
N PRO A 428 15.24 21.70 13.40
CA PRO A 428 15.03 22.50 12.20
C PRO A 428 14.04 23.65 12.45
N ASP A 429 13.94 24.58 11.51
CA ASP A 429 12.91 25.62 11.53
C ASP A 429 11.58 25.10 11.01
N ILE A 430 11.64 24.18 10.04
CA ILE A 430 10.49 23.52 9.43
C ILE A 430 10.80 22.03 9.27
N MET A 431 9.86 21.17 9.62
CA MET A 431 9.94 19.72 9.46
C MET A 431 8.72 19.23 8.69
N THR A 432 8.93 18.37 7.67
CA THR A 432 7.83 17.70 6.97
C THR A 432 7.72 16.26 7.41
N LEU A 433 6.47 15.76 7.62
CA LEU A 433 6.14 14.42 8.06
C LEU A 433 5.11 13.79 7.12
N GLY A 434 5.17 12.48 6.94
CA GLY A 434 4.23 11.73 6.10
C GLY A 434 4.39 10.22 6.25
N LYS A 435 4.02 9.45 5.24
CA LYS A 435 4.20 7.98 5.16
C LYS A 435 3.77 7.25 6.44
N ALA A 436 4.71 6.90 7.32
CA ALA A 436 4.43 6.21 8.59
C ALA A 436 3.48 6.97 9.51
N LEU A 437 3.25 8.26 9.30
CA LEU A 437 2.32 9.08 10.06
C LEU A 437 0.92 8.45 10.15
N THR A 438 0.46 7.78 9.09
CA THR A 438 -0.84 7.09 9.03
C THR A 438 -0.73 5.56 9.12
N GLY A 439 0.49 5.05 9.36
CA GLY A 439 0.75 3.61 9.26
C GLY A 439 0.57 3.04 7.84
N GLY A 440 0.55 3.91 6.82
CA GLY A 440 0.37 3.52 5.43
C GLY A 440 -1.08 3.27 4.98
N ALA A 441 -2.07 3.51 5.86
CA ALA A 441 -3.45 3.20 5.55
C ALA A 441 -4.11 4.20 4.58
N VAL A 442 -3.77 5.48 4.72
CA VAL A 442 -4.31 6.59 3.91
C VAL A 442 -3.27 7.69 3.75
N THR A 443 -3.44 8.53 2.73
CA THR A 443 -2.56 9.69 2.52
C THR A 443 -2.85 10.79 3.54
N LEU A 444 -1.82 11.30 4.17
CA LEU A 444 -1.77 12.49 5.02
C LEU A 444 -0.32 12.88 5.26
N SER A 445 -0.07 14.15 5.38
CA SER A 445 1.23 14.70 5.78
C SER A 445 1.06 15.90 6.70
N ALA A 446 2.15 16.36 7.29
CA ALA A 446 2.15 17.55 8.13
C ALA A 446 3.42 18.36 7.91
N VAL A 447 3.27 19.68 7.98
CA VAL A 447 4.37 20.66 8.07
C VAL A 447 4.37 21.20 9.48
N CYS A 448 5.49 21.03 10.17
CA CYS A 448 5.66 21.45 11.56
C CYS A 448 6.68 22.60 11.64
N THR A 449 6.34 23.66 12.36
CA THR A 449 7.22 24.83 12.48
C THR A 449 7.07 25.50 13.85
N SER A 450 7.92 26.51 14.11
CA SER A 450 7.89 27.26 15.37
C SER A 450 6.82 28.36 15.38
N ASN A 451 6.45 28.81 16.58
CA ASN A 451 5.66 30.02 16.73
C ASN A 451 6.33 31.23 16.06
N ALA A 452 7.65 31.38 16.20
CA ALA A 452 8.37 32.49 15.62
C ALA A 452 8.22 32.58 14.09
N VAL A 453 8.27 31.45 13.37
CA VAL A 453 8.04 31.41 11.92
C VAL A 453 6.58 31.72 11.61
N ALA A 454 5.65 31.07 12.30
CA ALA A 454 4.22 31.23 12.05
C ALA A 454 3.72 32.64 12.34
N ASP A 455 4.16 33.25 13.46
CA ASP A 455 3.78 34.60 13.85
C ASP A 455 4.36 35.64 12.87
N THR A 456 5.61 35.46 12.42
CA THR A 456 6.21 36.34 11.40
C THR A 456 5.36 36.33 10.13
N VAL A 457 4.93 35.19 9.64
CA VAL A 457 4.08 35.10 8.44
C VAL A 457 2.69 35.71 8.69
N SER A 458 2.11 35.44 9.86
CA SER A 458 0.74 35.84 10.19
C SER A 458 0.59 37.32 10.51
N CYS A 459 1.66 37.98 11.02
CA CYS A 459 1.65 39.41 11.35
C CYS A 459 1.93 40.33 10.14
N HIS A 460 2.25 39.78 8.98
CA HIS A 460 2.54 40.55 7.76
C HIS A 460 1.58 40.14 6.64
N ALA A 461 1.23 41.11 5.79
CA ALA A 461 0.34 40.86 4.65
C ALA A 461 0.84 39.66 3.80
N PRO A 462 -0.02 38.75 3.42
CA PRO A 462 -1.50 38.74 3.49
C PRO A 462 -2.10 38.26 4.84
N ASN A 463 -1.34 38.17 5.90
CA ASN A 463 -1.73 37.79 7.27
C ASN A 463 -2.22 36.32 7.36
N ALA A 464 -1.79 35.47 6.43
CA ALA A 464 -2.14 34.06 6.35
C ALA A 464 -1.06 33.28 5.58
N LEU A 465 -0.87 32.01 5.91
CA LEU A 465 -0.15 31.08 5.04
C LEU A 465 -0.98 30.82 3.78
N MET A 466 -0.45 31.18 2.61
CA MET A 466 -1.17 31.10 1.33
C MET A 466 -1.19 29.70 0.74
N HIS A 467 -1.82 28.78 1.46
CA HIS A 467 -2.10 27.40 1.03
C HIS A 467 -3.32 26.88 1.75
N GLY A 468 -4.17 26.11 1.06
CA GLY A 468 -5.40 25.56 1.64
C GLY A 468 -5.97 24.43 0.78
N PRO A 469 -5.53 23.18 1.00
CA PRO A 469 -6.07 22.03 0.27
C PRO A 469 -7.52 21.77 0.64
N THR A 470 -8.34 21.34 -0.34
CA THR A 470 -9.74 20.99 -0.10
C THR A 470 -9.89 19.92 0.99
N PHE A 471 -9.04 18.91 0.97
CA PHE A 471 -9.08 17.78 1.91
C PHE A 471 -8.13 17.95 3.12
N MET A 472 -7.64 19.17 3.37
CA MET A 472 -6.79 19.45 4.52
C MET A 472 -7.40 18.89 5.80
N ALA A 473 -6.58 18.16 6.58
CA ALA A 473 -6.98 17.52 7.83
C ALA A 473 -8.22 16.59 7.67
N ASN A 474 -8.30 15.82 6.57
CA ASN A 474 -9.43 14.90 6.38
C ASN A 474 -9.70 14.08 7.66
N PRO A 475 -10.94 14.05 8.19
CA PRO A 475 -11.24 13.40 9.47
C PRO A 475 -10.86 11.91 9.53
N ILE A 476 -11.05 11.17 8.43
CA ILE A 476 -10.70 9.75 8.33
C ILE A 476 -9.18 9.58 8.38
N ALA A 477 -8.45 10.41 7.61
CA ALA A 477 -6.99 10.36 7.58
C ALA A 477 -6.38 10.76 8.94
N CYS A 478 -6.94 11.76 9.61
CA CYS A 478 -6.53 12.15 10.96
C CYS A 478 -6.82 11.05 11.98
N ALA A 479 -7.97 10.36 11.89
CA ALA A 479 -8.31 9.26 12.78
C ALA A 479 -7.35 8.06 12.60
N ALA A 480 -7.02 7.71 11.36
CA ALA A 480 -6.00 6.71 11.04
C ALA A 480 -4.63 7.09 11.63
N ALA A 481 -4.22 8.36 11.46
CA ALA A 481 -2.96 8.86 12.00
C ALA A 481 -2.94 8.88 13.55
N VAL A 482 -4.06 9.22 14.20
CA VAL A 482 -4.19 9.12 15.66
C VAL A 482 -3.96 7.70 16.14
N ALA A 483 -4.60 6.72 15.49
CA ALA A 483 -4.42 5.31 15.83
C ALA A 483 -2.98 4.83 15.56
N ALA A 484 -2.40 5.20 14.42
CA ALA A 484 -1.01 4.89 14.09
C ALA A 484 -0.02 5.46 15.11
N MET A 485 -0.22 6.71 15.54
CA MET A 485 0.61 7.33 16.58
C MET A 485 0.41 6.70 17.96
N ASN A 486 -0.79 6.22 18.28
CA ASN A 486 -1.01 5.45 19.50
C ASN A 486 -0.21 4.14 19.48
N VAL A 487 -0.24 3.40 18.37
CA VAL A 487 0.56 2.18 18.17
C VAL A 487 2.05 2.51 18.33
N TYR A 488 2.54 3.54 17.65
CA TYR A 488 3.93 3.99 17.75
C TYR A 488 4.37 4.30 19.18
N MET A 489 3.53 5.00 19.96
CA MET A 489 3.86 5.40 21.31
C MET A 489 3.70 4.28 22.36
N SER A 490 2.89 3.26 22.08
CA SER A 490 2.62 2.16 23.02
C SER A 490 3.54 0.95 22.85
N GLU A 491 4.18 0.80 21.68
CA GLU A 491 5.05 -0.32 21.38
C GLU A 491 6.53 0.04 21.55
N ASP A 492 7.35 -0.96 21.91
CA ASP A 492 8.80 -0.83 21.92
C ASP A 492 9.37 -0.95 20.49
N TRP A 493 9.07 0.09 19.68
CA TRP A 493 9.56 0.16 18.31
C TRP A 493 11.10 0.21 18.25
N GLU A 494 11.75 0.77 19.27
CA GLU A 494 13.21 0.84 19.31
C GLU A 494 13.84 -0.54 19.38
N ALA A 495 13.32 -1.43 20.23
CA ALA A 495 13.80 -2.81 20.30
C ALA A 495 13.54 -3.56 18.99
N LYS A 496 12.37 -3.35 18.36
CA LYS A 496 12.03 -3.94 17.07
C LYS A 496 13.00 -3.49 15.98
N VAL A 497 13.28 -2.19 15.88
CA VAL A 497 14.18 -1.62 14.87
C VAL A 497 15.63 -2.07 15.14
N ARG A 498 16.10 -2.10 16.39
CA ARG A 498 17.43 -2.63 16.74
C ARG A 498 17.60 -4.10 16.35
N ARG A 499 16.56 -4.93 16.56
CA ARG A 499 16.57 -6.34 16.10
C ARG A 499 16.70 -6.41 14.58
N ILE A 500 15.85 -5.67 13.84
CA ILE A 500 15.89 -5.64 12.37
C ILE A 500 17.27 -5.21 11.89
N GLU A 501 17.83 -4.14 12.45
CA GLU A 501 19.16 -3.64 12.11
C GLU A 501 20.24 -4.70 12.30
N SER A 502 20.23 -5.37 13.45
CA SER A 502 21.20 -6.43 13.78
C SER A 502 21.15 -7.58 12.79
N GLU A 503 19.93 -8.08 12.48
CA GLU A 503 19.75 -9.19 11.54
C GLU A 503 20.09 -8.78 10.09
N LEU A 504 19.75 -7.56 9.67
CA LEU A 504 20.13 -7.04 8.35
C LEU A 504 21.65 -6.90 8.23
N LYS A 505 22.34 -6.36 9.25
CA LYS A 505 23.82 -6.26 9.24
C LYS A 505 24.45 -7.64 9.07
N LYS A 506 24.01 -8.62 9.84
CA LYS A 506 24.51 -9.98 9.78
C LYS A 506 24.20 -10.67 8.45
N GLY A 507 22.95 -10.53 7.99
CA GLY A 507 22.46 -11.25 6.79
C GLY A 507 22.99 -10.68 5.48
N LEU A 508 23.22 -9.37 5.39
CA LEU A 508 23.71 -8.72 4.17
C LEU A 508 25.23 -8.68 4.05
N GLU A 509 25.98 -8.82 5.15
CA GLU A 509 27.45 -8.77 5.17
C GLU A 509 28.14 -9.71 4.15
N PRO A 510 27.64 -10.96 3.93
CA PRO A 510 28.24 -11.83 2.91
C PRO A 510 28.23 -11.27 1.48
N LEU A 511 27.29 -10.37 1.16
CA LEU A 511 27.21 -9.76 -0.17
C LEU A 511 28.34 -8.77 -0.44
N ARG A 512 28.96 -8.21 0.59
CA ARG A 512 30.10 -7.29 0.46
C ARG A 512 31.31 -7.92 -0.27
N LYS A 513 31.40 -9.25 -0.22
CA LYS A 513 32.49 -10.01 -0.87
C LYS A 513 32.13 -10.54 -2.26
N VAL A 514 30.92 -10.28 -2.74
CA VAL A 514 30.45 -10.75 -4.04
C VAL A 514 30.90 -9.77 -5.14
N ALA A 515 31.54 -10.28 -6.17
CA ALA A 515 31.91 -9.48 -7.32
C ALA A 515 30.67 -8.84 -7.95
N GLY A 516 30.74 -7.56 -8.35
CA GLY A 516 29.62 -6.79 -8.85
C GLY A 516 28.78 -6.09 -7.76
N VAL A 517 29.09 -6.29 -6.47
CA VAL A 517 28.55 -5.50 -5.36
C VAL A 517 29.55 -4.38 -5.01
N LYS A 518 29.07 -3.13 -5.06
CA LYS A 518 29.88 -1.95 -4.73
C LYS A 518 29.89 -1.63 -3.26
N ASP A 519 28.73 -1.71 -2.61
CA ASP A 519 28.59 -1.39 -1.20
C ASP A 519 27.40 -2.11 -0.56
N VAL A 520 27.52 -2.34 0.75
CA VAL A 520 26.47 -2.88 1.62
C VAL A 520 26.38 -1.98 2.85
N ARG A 521 25.21 -1.42 3.14
CA ARG A 521 25.01 -0.50 4.27
C ARG A 521 23.69 -0.75 4.98
N VAL A 522 23.67 -0.57 6.28
CA VAL A 522 22.49 -0.79 7.13
C VAL A 522 22.41 0.31 8.17
N LEU A 523 21.21 0.89 8.34
CA LEU A 523 20.92 1.86 9.39
C LEU A 523 19.45 1.69 9.83
N GLY A 524 19.23 1.39 11.11
CA GLY A 524 17.89 1.10 11.61
C GLY A 524 17.21 -0.01 10.82
N ALA A 525 15.96 0.18 10.43
CA ALA A 525 15.22 -0.79 9.63
C ALA A 525 15.40 -0.57 8.11
N ILE A 526 16.62 -0.28 7.67
CA ILE A 526 17.00 -0.06 6.27
C ILE A 526 18.24 -0.87 5.94
N GLY A 527 18.16 -1.80 4.99
CA GLY A 527 19.30 -2.53 4.43
C GLY A 527 19.45 -2.24 2.93
N VAL A 528 20.67 -1.95 2.49
CA VAL A 528 20.95 -1.53 1.11
C VAL A 528 22.13 -2.29 0.56
N VAL A 529 22.02 -2.73 -0.68
CA VAL A 529 23.10 -3.31 -1.49
C VAL A 529 23.18 -2.50 -2.78
N GLU A 530 24.31 -1.86 -3.01
CA GLU A 530 24.61 -1.15 -4.24
C GLU A 530 25.40 -2.05 -5.17
N THR A 531 24.94 -2.18 -6.43
CA THR A 531 25.53 -3.08 -7.43
C THR A 531 26.15 -2.31 -8.57
N GLU A 532 27.01 -2.95 -9.35
CA GLU A 532 27.54 -2.38 -10.61
C GLU A 532 26.48 -2.42 -11.71
N ARG A 533 25.76 -3.54 -11.81
CA ARG A 533 24.68 -3.76 -12.77
C ARG A 533 23.38 -3.13 -12.28
N ALA A 534 22.77 -2.30 -13.11
CA ALA A 534 21.46 -1.72 -12.80
C ALA A 534 20.36 -2.79 -12.77
N ALA A 535 19.39 -2.60 -11.89
CA ALA A 535 18.23 -3.49 -11.72
C ALA A 535 17.27 -3.39 -12.92
N ASP A 536 16.73 -4.52 -13.36
CA ASP A 536 15.57 -4.58 -14.26
C ASP A 536 14.37 -5.21 -13.53
N ASN A 537 13.42 -4.37 -13.12
CA ASN A 537 12.25 -4.82 -12.38
C ASN A 537 11.30 -5.72 -13.17
N ARG A 538 11.37 -5.75 -14.51
CA ARG A 538 10.59 -6.67 -15.33
C ARG A 538 11.04 -8.12 -15.11
N ILE A 539 12.32 -8.31 -14.81
CA ILE A 539 12.93 -9.61 -14.51
C ILE A 539 12.88 -9.87 -13.00
N LEU A 540 13.38 -8.93 -12.21
CA LEU A 540 13.60 -9.09 -10.77
C LEU A 540 12.32 -9.26 -9.97
N ALA A 541 11.22 -8.57 -10.34
CA ALA A 541 9.95 -8.69 -9.62
C ALA A 541 9.46 -10.13 -9.53
N ALA A 542 9.50 -10.87 -10.66
CA ALA A 542 9.09 -12.27 -10.69
C ALA A 542 10.03 -13.18 -9.85
N GLN A 543 11.33 -12.86 -9.79
CA GLN A 543 12.29 -13.62 -9.00
C GLN A 543 12.07 -13.42 -7.49
N PHE A 544 11.82 -12.18 -7.04
CA PHE A 544 11.47 -11.92 -5.65
C PHE A 544 10.17 -12.59 -5.24
N VAL A 545 9.13 -12.51 -6.08
CA VAL A 545 7.84 -13.18 -5.85
C VAL A 545 8.00 -14.70 -5.74
N LYS A 546 8.89 -15.32 -6.54
CA LYS A 546 9.20 -16.75 -6.45
C LYS A 546 9.84 -17.14 -5.11
N GLU A 547 10.60 -16.24 -4.50
CA GLU A 547 11.17 -16.43 -3.16
C GLU A 547 10.18 -16.08 -2.01
N GLY A 548 8.92 -15.76 -2.32
CA GLY A 548 7.89 -15.40 -1.33
C GLY A 548 8.06 -14.01 -0.72
N ILE A 549 8.77 -13.11 -1.38
CA ILE A 549 9.04 -11.76 -0.89
C ILE A 549 8.68 -10.71 -1.94
N TRP A 550 8.41 -9.49 -1.50
CA TRP A 550 8.22 -8.34 -2.36
C TRP A 550 9.33 -7.32 -2.13
N VAL A 551 10.13 -7.09 -3.17
CA VAL A 551 11.21 -6.08 -3.19
C VAL A 551 11.20 -5.39 -4.55
N ARG A 552 11.43 -4.07 -4.57
CA ARG A 552 11.48 -3.27 -5.80
C ARG A 552 12.74 -2.41 -5.84
N PRO A 553 13.82 -2.92 -6.41
CA PRO A 553 15.05 -2.15 -6.65
C PRO A 553 14.83 -0.96 -7.59
N PHE A 554 15.73 0.03 -7.55
CA PHE A 554 15.77 1.12 -8.52
C PHE A 554 17.23 1.46 -8.89
N GLY A 555 17.46 1.83 -10.16
CA GLY A 555 18.82 2.06 -10.64
C GLY A 555 19.73 0.86 -10.33
N ASN A 556 20.81 1.09 -9.60
CA ASN A 556 21.73 0.06 -9.11
C ASN A 556 21.54 -0.23 -7.59
N ILE A 557 20.43 0.19 -7.02
CA ILE A 557 20.14 0.08 -5.58
C ILE A 557 19.12 -1.03 -5.34
N PHE A 558 19.56 -2.08 -4.64
CA PHE A 558 18.74 -3.11 -4.03
C PHE A 558 18.57 -2.78 -2.56
N TYR A 559 17.34 -2.75 -2.05
CA TYR A 559 17.11 -2.35 -0.66
C TYR A 559 15.93 -3.06 -0.04
N VAL A 560 15.98 -3.16 1.28
CA VAL A 560 14.86 -3.63 2.11
C VAL A 560 14.61 -2.63 3.23
N MET A 561 13.32 -2.35 3.46
CA MET A 561 12.79 -1.50 4.52
C MET A 561 11.53 -2.16 5.10
N PRO A 562 11.65 -3.30 5.79
CA PRO A 562 10.48 -4.06 6.24
C PRO A 562 9.64 -3.30 7.27
N PRO A 563 8.36 -3.65 7.44
CA PRO A 563 7.55 -3.21 8.57
C PRO A 563 8.19 -3.57 9.92
N PHE A 564 8.02 -2.74 10.94
CA PHE A 564 8.61 -3.01 12.27
C PHE A 564 8.01 -4.23 12.96
N VAL A 565 6.82 -4.64 12.53
CA VAL A 565 6.09 -5.81 13.04
C VAL A 565 6.53 -7.13 12.41
N ILE A 566 7.51 -7.09 11.48
CA ILE A 566 8.03 -8.31 10.85
C ILE A 566 8.55 -9.28 11.92
N GLU A 567 8.11 -10.53 11.86
CA GLU A 567 8.53 -11.56 12.79
C GLU A 567 9.96 -12.07 12.47
N PRO A 568 10.66 -12.69 13.43
CA PRO A 568 12.05 -13.14 13.22
C PRO A 568 12.23 -14.10 12.04
N ASP A 569 11.33 -15.06 11.87
CA ASP A 569 11.34 -16.04 10.78
C ASP A 569 10.99 -15.39 9.42
N GLU A 570 10.08 -14.42 9.41
CA GLU A 570 9.77 -13.62 8.22
C GLU A 570 10.97 -12.77 7.79
N LEU A 571 11.65 -12.12 8.76
CA LEU A 571 12.83 -11.32 8.48
C LEU A 571 13.98 -12.20 7.94
N GLN A 572 14.15 -13.40 8.47
CA GLN A 572 15.13 -14.35 7.98
C GLN A 572 14.79 -14.80 6.53
N THR A 573 13.51 -15.08 6.26
CA THR A 573 13.03 -15.43 4.91
C THR A 573 13.27 -14.28 3.93
N LEU A 574 12.96 -13.04 4.33
CA LEU A 574 13.22 -11.85 3.54
C LEU A 574 14.71 -11.70 3.20
N ILE A 575 15.58 -11.84 4.20
CA ILE A 575 17.04 -11.71 4.03
C ILE A 575 17.56 -12.80 3.08
N VAL A 576 17.17 -14.05 3.27
CA VAL A 576 17.63 -15.17 2.44
C VAL A 576 17.18 -15.00 0.99
N GLY A 577 15.92 -14.68 0.75
CA GLY A 577 15.38 -14.44 -0.58
C GLY A 577 16.03 -13.23 -1.25
N PHE A 578 16.20 -12.13 -0.52
CA PHE A 578 16.86 -10.92 -1.00
C PHE A 578 18.32 -11.19 -1.39
N VAL A 579 19.09 -11.83 -0.55
CA VAL A 579 20.50 -12.19 -0.80
C VAL A 579 20.63 -13.11 -2.00
N LYS A 580 19.77 -14.13 -2.10
CA LYS A 580 19.77 -15.09 -3.21
C LYS A 580 19.50 -14.41 -4.56
N VAL A 581 18.44 -13.61 -4.65
CA VAL A 581 18.08 -12.92 -5.92
C VAL A 581 19.15 -11.89 -6.29
N THR A 582 19.61 -11.08 -5.32
CA THR A 582 20.65 -10.08 -5.57
C THR A 582 21.96 -10.71 -6.05
N ARG A 583 22.40 -11.81 -5.41
CA ARG A 583 23.59 -12.55 -5.83
C ARG A 583 23.44 -13.10 -7.24
N ASN A 584 22.32 -13.78 -7.54
CA ASN A 584 22.08 -14.33 -8.88
C ASN A 584 22.06 -13.23 -9.95
N TRP A 585 21.55 -12.04 -9.62
CA TRP A 585 21.55 -10.90 -10.52
C TRP A 585 22.96 -10.39 -10.83
N VAL A 586 23.81 -10.19 -9.84
CA VAL A 586 25.18 -9.67 -10.06
C VAL A 586 26.11 -10.72 -10.67
N GLU A 587 25.85 -12.00 -10.45
CA GLU A 587 26.58 -13.13 -11.06
C GLU A 587 26.01 -13.51 -12.44
N GLU A 588 25.08 -12.71 -13.01
CA GLU A 588 24.46 -12.91 -14.34
C GLU A 588 23.78 -14.29 -14.51
N LYS A 589 23.24 -14.84 -13.44
CA LYS A 589 22.51 -16.12 -13.47
C LYS A 589 21.01 -15.96 -13.79
N ILE A 590 20.52 -14.72 -13.79
CA ILE A 590 19.15 -14.32 -14.13
C ILE A 590 19.14 -12.98 -14.83
#